data_cb7476ac49718f0323d838b086066e2c
#
_entry.id   cb7476ac49718f0323d838b086066e2c
#
_cell.length_a   1.000
_cell.length_b   1.000
_cell.length_c   1.000
_cell.angle_alpha   90.00
_cell.angle_beta   90.00
_cell.angle_gamma   90.00
#
_symmetry.space_group_name_H-M   'P 1'
#
loop_
_entity.id
_entity.type
_entity.pdbx_description
1 polymer ?
#
loop_
_entity_poly.entity_id
_entity_poly.type
_entity_poly.pdbx_seq_one_letter_code
_entity_poly.pdbx_strand_id
1 'polypeptide(L)'
;MILTLREDPCVKGVHRFSSATAFSWLRWLLPHRQGRGIFYFLRHRRNESKKRGILMSKNVRWITETAVMLALLIALQALTKPLGQLVTGSCVNAVLAVSVLLAGLGSGITIAVISPVLAFLLGIAPQLVTVPAIMVGNTVFVVLLHFIAGNSNGIGQRVAAWLVAAVAKFVTLYLLVVKIICGLAAAPLLANGMLKEPMLKALPKMFALPQLITALIGGGIALLIVPVLRKALHK
;
A
#
# COMPACT_ATOMS: atom_id res chain seq x y z
N MET A 1 -79.51 5.57 21.98
CA MET A 1 -79.63 5.91 23.39
C MET A 1 -78.29 6.48 23.81
N ILE A 2 -78.26 7.76 24.00
CA ILE A 2 -77.13 8.65 24.25
C ILE A 2 -76.67 8.46 25.68
N LEU A 3 -75.38 8.43 25.92
CA LEU A 3 -74.78 8.89 27.19
C LEU A 3 -73.35 9.33 26.96
N THR A 4 -73.22 10.60 26.89
CA THR A 4 -72.03 11.44 27.05
C THR A 4 -71.56 11.39 28.49
N LEU A 5 -70.26 11.20 28.73
CA LEU A 5 -69.56 11.57 29.96
C LEU A 5 -68.23 12.24 29.58
N ARG A 6 -68.31 13.51 29.57
CA ARG A 6 -67.68 14.60 30.34
C ARG A 6 -66.26 14.32 30.83
N GLU A 7 -65.35 14.99 30.17
CA GLU A 7 -63.93 15.12 30.54
C GLU A 7 -63.76 15.95 31.80
N ASP A 8 -63.01 15.46 32.75
CA ASP A 8 -62.53 16.22 33.89
C ASP A 8 -61.07 16.66 33.63
N PRO A 9 -60.76 17.97 33.75
CA PRO A 9 -59.44 18.51 33.51
C PRO A 9 -58.70 18.67 34.85
N CYS A 10 -57.93 17.69 35.29
CA CYS A 10 -57.00 17.94 36.40
C CYS A 10 -55.93 16.84 36.48
N VAL A 11 -54.89 16.92 35.65
CA VAL A 11 -53.51 16.59 36.03
C VAL A 11 -52.56 17.26 34.98
N LYS A 12 -52.42 18.56 35.06
CA LYS A 12 -51.27 19.24 34.49
C LYS A 12 -50.34 19.61 35.63
N GLY A 13 -49.19 18.98 35.74
CA GLY A 13 -48.21 19.40 36.73
C GLY A 13 -47.03 18.44 36.88
N VAL A 14 -46.46 17.97 35.77
CA VAL A 14 -45.09 17.48 35.85
C VAL A 14 -44.19 18.54 35.24
N HIS A 15 -43.66 19.39 36.09
CA HIS A 15 -42.62 20.36 35.72
C HIS A 15 -41.41 19.59 35.19
N ARG A 16 -41.25 19.59 33.89
CA ARG A 16 -40.00 19.24 33.19
C ARG A 16 -38.97 20.30 33.61
N PHE A 17 -38.13 20.00 34.59
CA PHE A 17 -37.01 20.82 34.99
C PHE A 17 -36.11 20.98 33.78
N SER A 18 -36.27 22.06 33.04
CA SER A 18 -35.43 22.42 31.90
C SER A 18 -34.06 22.76 32.44
N SER A 19 -33.05 21.99 32.03
CA SER A 19 -31.63 22.23 32.30
C SER A 19 -31.11 23.60 31.81
N ALA A 20 -31.99 24.42 31.23
CA ALA A 20 -31.66 25.76 30.76
C ALA A 20 -31.59 26.80 31.91
N THR A 21 -32.28 26.59 33.05
CA THR A 21 -32.31 27.55 34.14
C THR A 21 -31.12 27.46 35.08
N ALA A 22 -30.50 26.29 35.20
CA ALA A 22 -29.26 26.14 36.00
C ALA A 22 -28.05 26.80 35.36
N PHE A 23 -28.08 27.00 34.03
CA PHE A 23 -26.97 27.62 33.30
C PHE A 23 -27.01 29.16 33.29
N SER A 24 -28.17 29.78 33.57
CA SER A 24 -28.31 31.24 33.57
C SER A 24 -27.67 31.86 34.81
N TRP A 25 -27.68 31.20 35.96
CA TRP A 25 -27.06 31.69 37.19
C TRP A 25 -25.53 31.63 37.18
N LEU A 26 -24.91 30.66 36.49
CA LEU A 26 -23.45 30.58 36.32
C LEU A 26 -22.90 31.72 35.43
N ARG A 27 -23.75 32.32 34.61
CA ARG A 27 -23.36 33.41 33.70
C ARG A 27 -23.13 34.73 34.43
N TRP A 28 -23.72 34.89 35.64
CA TRP A 28 -23.59 36.09 36.46
C TRP A 28 -22.42 36.04 37.47
N LEU A 29 -21.91 34.87 37.77
CA LEU A 29 -20.82 34.68 38.73
C LEU A 29 -19.42 34.71 38.16
N LEU A 30 -19.29 34.77 36.83
CA LEU A 30 -17.97 34.81 36.15
C LEU A 30 -17.73 36.21 35.58
N PRO A 31 -16.64 36.88 35.99
CA PRO A 31 -16.31 38.20 35.44
C PRO A 31 -16.08 38.10 33.93
N HIS A 32 -16.66 39.01 33.17
CA HIS A 32 -16.88 39.09 31.72
C HIS A 32 -15.61 39.05 30.84
N ARG A 33 -14.43 38.72 31.36
CA ARG A 33 -13.15 38.74 30.65
C ARG A 33 -12.49 37.36 30.43
N GLN A 34 -12.92 36.30 31.14
CA GLN A 34 -12.22 35.00 31.06
C GLN A 34 -12.95 33.92 30.22
N GLY A 35 -14.22 34.10 29.85
CA GLY A 35 -14.98 33.06 29.15
C GLY A 35 -14.55 32.80 27.69
N ARG A 36 -13.87 33.75 27.06
CA ARG A 36 -13.42 33.58 25.66
C ARG A 36 -12.19 32.66 25.53
N GLY A 37 -11.30 32.69 26.51
CA GLY A 37 -10.08 31.84 26.51
C GLY A 37 -10.38 30.35 26.62
N ILE A 38 -11.31 29.98 27.51
CA ILE A 38 -11.68 28.57 27.74
C ILE A 38 -12.35 27.96 26.52
N PHE A 39 -13.24 28.70 25.85
CA PHE A 39 -13.88 28.22 24.63
C PHE A 39 -12.90 28.09 23.45
N TYR A 40 -11.94 29.00 23.32
CA TYR A 40 -10.86 28.89 22.34
C TYR A 40 -9.96 27.69 22.63
N PHE A 41 -9.59 27.46 23.88
CA PHE A 41 -8.76 26.32 24.31
C PHE A 41 -9.47 24.97 24.07
N LEU A 42 -10.75 24.85 24.44
CA LEU A 42 -11.53 23.63 24.22
C LEU A 42 -11.77 23.36 22.73
N ARG A 43 -12.02 24.41 21.94
CA ARG A 43 -12.18 24.29 20.49
C ARG A 43 -10.87 23.89 19.80
N HIS A 44 -9.74 24.46 20.24
CA HIS A 44 -8.42 24.11 19.73
C HIS A 44 -8.07 22.65 20.08
N ARG A 45 -8.31 22.23 21.31
CA ARG A 45 -8.08 20.85 21.76
C ARG A 45 -8.95 19.84 20.99
N ARG A 46 -10.20 20.17 20.71
CA ARG A 46 -11.10 19.34 19.90
C ARG A 46 -10.61 19.21 18.46
N ASN A 47 -10.12 20.30 17.86
CA ASN A 47 -9.56 20.27 16.51
C ASN A 47 -8.27 19.47 16.43
N GLU A 48 -7.40 19.56 17.43
CA GLU A 48 -6.18 18.77 17.53
C GLU A 48 -6.46 17.27 17.69
N SER A 49 -7.45 16.91 18.52
CA SER A 49 -7.84 15.50 18.70
C SER A 49 -8.46 14.92 17.42
N LYS A 50 -9.27 15.72 16.69
CA LYS A 50 -9.85 15.31 15.41
C LYS A 50 -8.78 15.16 14.33
N LYS A 51 -7.78 16.06 14.26
CA LYS A 51 -6.64 15.94 13.35
C LYS A 51 -5.81 14.70 13.64
N ARG A 52 -5.50 14.42 14.92
CA ARG A 52 -4.75 13.21 15.33
C ARG A 52 -5.52 11.92 15.00
N GLY A 53 -6.81 11.86 15.25
CA GLY A 53 -7.65 10.71 14.90
C GLY A 53 -7.69 10.45 13.38
N ILE A 54 -7.77 11.50 12.56
CA ILE A 54 -7.73 11.38 11.09
C ILE A 54 -6.36 10.92 10.59
N LEU A 55 -5.27 11.43 11.19
CA LEU A 55 -3.90 11.02 10.83
C LEU A 55 -3.62 9.57 11.22
N MET A 56 -4.05 9.16 12.42
CA MET A 56 -3.94 7.76 12.87
C MET A 56 -4.73 6.81 11.96
N SER A 57 -5.93 7.18 11.52
CA SER A 57 -6.72 6.33 10.63
C SER A 57 -6.09 6.17 9.24
N LYS A 58 -5.45 7.20 8.69
CA LYS A 58 -4.73 7.14 7.42
C LYS A 58 -3.49 6.25 7.50
N ASN A 59 -2.71 6.38 8.58
CA ASN A 59 -1.50 5.56 8.79
C ASN A 59 -1.86 4.08 9.00
N VAL A 60 -2.87 3.80 9.81
CA VAL A 60 -3.35 2.43 10.04
C VAL A 60 -3.83 1.79 8.74
N ARG A 61 -4.61 2.52 7.95
CA ARG A 61 -5.09 2.05 6.66
C ARG A 61 -3.94 1.75 5.69
N TRP A 62 -2.95 2.64 5.59
CA TRP A 62 -1.77 2.43 4.74
C TRP A 62 -0.98 1.19 5.16
N ILE A 63 -0.72 1.01 6.48
CA ILE A 63 -0.03 -0.16 7.02
C ILE A 63 -0.81 -1.43 6.70
N THR A 64 -2.12 -1.44 6.91
CA THR A 64 -2.98 -2.60 6.64
C THR A 64 -3.00 -2.95 5.14
N GLU A 65 -3.21 -1.97 4.26
CA GLU A 65 -3.19 -2.18 2.81
C GLU A 65 -1.83 -2.77 2.35
N THR A 66 -0.72 -2.22 2.87
CA THR A 66 0.64 -2.70 2.55
C THR A 66 0.88 -4.12 3.06
N ALA A 67 0.48 -4.41 4.30
CA ALA A 67 0.65 -5.74 4.90
C ALA A 67 -0.16 -6.81 4.16
N VAL A 68 -1.41 -6.53 3.78
CA VAL A 68 -2.25 -7.44 3.01
C VAL A 68 -1.65 -7.71 1.63
N MET A 69 -1.18 -6.68 0.93
CA MET A 69 -0.54 -6.85 -0.38
C MET A 69 0.77 -7.63 -0.29
N LEU A 70 1.57 -7.40 0.75
CA LEU A 70 2.80 -8.14 1.00
C LEU A 70 2.51 -9.62 1.30
N ALA A 71 1.53 -9.89 2.16
CA ALA A 71 1.11 -11.26 2.48
C ALA A 71 0.58 -12.00 1.24
N LEU A 72 -0.24 -11.33 0.42
CA LEU A 72 -0.72 -11.87 -0.85
C LEU A 72 0.44 -12.19 -1.81
N LEU A 73 1.42 -11.29 -1.91
CA LEU A 73 2.59 -11.49 -2.76
C LEU A 73 3.39 -12.73 -2.31
N ILE A 74 3.67 -12.87 -1.02
CA ILE A 74 4.42 -14.02 -0.50
C ILE A 74 3.63 -15.32 -0.67
N ALA A 75 2.33 -15.31 -0.40
CA ALA A 75 1.47 -16.48 -0.63
C ALA A 75 1.48 -16.92 -2.10
N LEU A 76 1.32 -15.97 -3.03
CA LEU A 76 1.39 -16.26 -4.46
C LEU A 76 2.76 -16.81 -4.88
N GLN A 77 3.87 -16.24 -4.37
CA GLN A 77 5.21 -16.76 -4.64
C GLN A 77 5.37 -18.20 -4.16
N ALA A 78 4.92 -18.51 -2.94
CA ALA A 78 5.01 -19.86 -2.38
C ALA A 78 4.18 -20.86 -3.20
N LEU A 79 2.96 -20.51 -3.56
CA LEU A 79 2.05 -21.36 -4.33
C LEU A 79 2.54 -21.58 -5.78
N THR A 80 3.10 -20.56 -6.41
CA THR A 80 3.51 -20.61 -7.81
C THR A 80 4.95 -21.05 -8.03
N LYS A 81 5.76 -21.18 -6.98
CA LYS A 81 7.15 -21.64 -7.06
C LYS A 81 7.32 -22.93 -7.88
N PRO A 82 6.50 -24.00 -7.67
CA PRO A 82 6.61 -25.22 -8.47
C PRO A 82 6.23 -25.05 -9.95
N LEU A 83 5.49 -23.99 -10.32
CA LEU A 83 5.10 -23.68 -11.70
C LEU A 83 6.20 -22.97 -12.50
N GLY A 84 7.31 -22.62 -11.83
CA GLY A 84 8.48 -22.05 -12.43
C GLY A 84 8.54 -20.52 -12.44
N GLN A 85 9.69 -20.02 -12.89
CA GLN A 85 10.08 -18.60 -12.84
C GLN A 85 9.09 -17.67 -13.58
N LEU A 86 8.56 -18.08 -14.72
CA LEU A 86 7.66 -17.24 -15.52
C LEU A 86 6.36 -16.95 -14.79
N VAL A 87 5.74 -17.96 -14.18
CA VAL A 87 4.48 -17.80 -13.43
C VAL A 87 4.72 -17.00 -12.15
N THR A 88 5.70 -17.42 -11.35
CA THR A 88 6.02 -16.76 -10.08
C THR A 88 6.41 -15.28 -10.29
N GLY A 89 7.29 -15.01 -11.26
CA GLY A 89 7.70 -13.65 -11.59
C GLY A 89 6.56 -12.78 -12.10
N SER A 90 5.63 -13.32 -12.88
CA SER A 90 4.44 -12.60 -13.36
C SER A 90 3.51 -12.24 -12.18
N CYS A 91 3.28 -13.15 -11.24
CA CYS A 91 2.51 -12.88 -10.03
C CYS A 91 3.14 -11.77 -9.16
N VAL A 92 4.46 -11.82 -8.96
CA VAL A 92 5.19 -10.78 -8.23
C VAL A 92 5.00 -9.40 -8.89
N ASN A 93 5.22 -9.32 -10.19
CA ASN A 93 5.08 -8.07 -10.93
C ASN A 93 3.63 -7.56 -10.94
N ALA A 94 2.64 -8.45 -11.02
CA ALA A 94 1.22 -8.09 -10.94
C ALA A 94 0.89 -7.46 -9.57
N VAL A 95 1.29 -8.09 -8.46
CA VAL A 95 1.03 -7.55 -7.10
C VAL A 95 1.77 -6.25 -6.87
N LEU A 96 3.03 -6.11 -7.31
CA LEU A 96 3.79 -4.86 -7.23
C LEU A 96 3.08 -3.72 -7.97
N ALA A 97 2.62 -3.98 -9.21
CA ALA A 97 1.90 -2.99 -10.00
C ALA A 97 0.54 -2.63 -9.39
N VAL A 98 -0.22 -3.62 -8.90
CA VAL A 98 -1.49 -3.40 -8.21
C VAL A 98 -1.27 -2.58 -6.93
N SER A 99 -0.26 -2.92 -6.12
CA SER A 99 0.01 -2.23 -4.86
C SER A 99 0.35 -0.75 -5.08
N VAL A 100 1.22 -0.43 -6.03
CA VAL A 100 1.59 0.97 -6.31
C VAL A 100 0.42 1.77 -6.90
N LEU A 101 -0.40 1.16 -7.74
CA LEU A 101 -1.53 1.84 -8.38
C LEU A 101 -2.75 2.02 -7.48
N LEU A 102 -2.93 1.18 -6.44
CA LEU A 102 -4.04 1.26 -5.48
C LEU A 102 -3.66 1.90 -4.15
N ALA A 103 -2.55 1.48 -3.55
CA ALA A 103 -2.10 1.92 -2.22
C ALA A 103 -1.04 3.02 -2.27
N GLY A 104 -0.52 3.34 -3.47
CA GLY A 104 0.42 4.44 -3.70
C GLY A 104 1.90 4.05 -3.59
N LEU A 105 2.76 5.05 -3.85
CA LEU A 105 4.20 4.86 -3.99
C LEU A 105 4.86 4.25 -2.74
N GLY A 106 4.53 4.76 -1.56
CA GLY A 106 5.12 4.28 -0.31
C GLY A 106 4.87 2.78 -0.07
N SER A 107 3.63 2.31 -0.29
CA SER A 107 3.28 0.90 -0.21
C SER A 107 4.04 0.07 -1.26
N GLY A 108 4.06 0.53 -2.50
CA GLY A 108 4.78 -0.14 -3.58
C GLY A 108 6.27 -0.31 -3.28
N ILE A 109 6.97 0.73 -2.81
CA ILE A 109 8.41 0.67 -2.46
C ILE A 109 8.63 -0.28 -1.28
N THR A 110 7.81 -0.18 -0.23
CA THR A 110 7.92 -1.06 0.94
C THR A 110 7.82 -2.53 0.53
N ILE A 111 6.85 -2.88 -0.32
CA ILE A 111 6.69 -4.24 -0.82
C ILE A 111 7.86 -4.64 -1.74
N ALA A 112 8.32 -3.73 -2.61
CA ALA A 112 9.42 -3.98 -3.53
C ALA A 112 10.73 -4.32 -2.79
N VAL A 113 10.96 -3.71 -1.63
CA VAL A 113 12.16 -3.91 -0.80
C VAL A 113 12.02 -5.13 0.11
N ILE A 114 10.88 -5.29 0.79
CA ILE A 114 10.70 -6.33 1.80
C ILE A 114 10.47 -7.70 1.15
N SER A 115 9.72 -7.77 0.04
CA SER A 115 9.33 -9.05 -0.55
C SER A 115 10.51 -9.94 -0.99
N PRO A 116 11.63 -9.44 -1.60
CA PRO A 116 12.75 -10.30 -1.96
C PRO A 116 13.49 -10.86 -0.74
N VAL A 117 13.54 -10.09 0.37
CA VAL A 117 14.14 -10.54 1.63
C VAL A 117 13.32 -11.68 2.21
N LEU A 118 11.99 -11.52 2.31
CA LEU A 118 11.10 -12.57 2.79
C LEU A 118 11.13 -13.80 1.88
N ALA A 119 11.15 -13.60 0.56
CA ALA A 119 11.25 -14.69 -0.41
C ALA A 119 12.56 -15.50 -0.22
N PHE A 120 13.66 -14.83 0.10
CA PHE A 120 14.92 -15.49 0.41
C PHE A 120 14.83 -16.29 1.73
N LEU A 121 14.30 -15.67 2.80
CA LEU A 121 14.14 -16.35 4.10
C LEU A 121 13.23 -17.58 4.02
N LEU A 122 12.25 -17.58 3.14
CA LEU A 122 11.35 -18.70 2.89
C LEU A 122 11.91 -19.71 1.87
N GLY A 123 13.15 -19.53 1.42
CA GLY A 123 13.79 -20.42 0.45
C GLY A 123 13.18 -20.39 -0.95
N ILE A 124 12.47 -19.31 -1.27
CA ILE A 124 11.84 -19.11 -2.60
C ILE A 124 12.86 -18.50 -3.56
N ALA A 125 13.61 -17.48 -3.12
CA ALA A 125 14.64 -16.83 -3.92
C ALA A 125 15.92 -17.68 -3.97
N PRO A 126 16.61 -17.76 -5.13
CA PRO A 126 17.68 -18.73 -5.34
C PRO A 126 18.99 -18.41 -4.60
N GLN A 127 19.33 -17.13 -4.41
CA GLN A 127 20.62 -16.68 -3.86
C GLN A 127 20.51 -15.36 -3.11
N LEU A 128 21.20 -15.26 -1.96
CA LEU A 128 21.26 -14.01 -1.17
C LEU A 128 21.88 -12.85 -1.95
N VAL A 129 22.91 -13.14 -2.75
CA VAL A 129 23.61 -12.13 -3.56
C VAL A 129 22.71 -11.42 -4.55
N THR A 130 21.64 -12.08 -5.04
CA THR A 130 20.69 -11.48 -5.99
C THR A 130 19.61 -10.63 -5.32
N VAL A 131 19.41 -10.76 -4.00
CA VAL A 131 18.33 -10.06 -3.27
C VAL A 131 18.44 -8.54 -3.43
N PRO A 132 19.59 -7.88 -3.22
CA PRO A 132 19.71 -6.44 -3.41
C PRO A 132 19.40 -5.99 -4.83
N ALA A 133 19.85 -6.77 -5.83
CA ALA A 133 19.57 -6.46 -7.23
C ALA A 133 18.07 -6.53 -7.55
N ILE A 134 17.35 -7.54 -6.99
CA ILE A 134 15.90 -7.68 -7.13
C ILE A 134 15.17 -6.53 -6.44
N MET A 135 15.61 -6.11 -5.25
CA MET A 135 15.06 -4.95 -4.55
C MET A 135 15.14 -3.68 -5.40
N VAL A 136 16.30 -3.41 -5.99
CA VAL A 136 16.50 -2.24 -6.86
C VAL A 136 15.62 -2.36 -8.11
N GLY A 137 15.62 -3.49 -8.80
CA GLY A 137 14.81 -3.70 -10.00
C GLY A 137 13.30 -3.56 -9.73
N ASN A 138 12.80 -4.10 -8.62
CA ASN A 138 11.40 -3.95 -8.21
C ASN A 138 11.08 -2.49 -7.87
N THR A 139 11.99 -1.78 -7.18
CA THR A 139 11.80 -0.38 -6.84
C THR A 139 11.76 0.50 -8.09
N VAL A 140 12.65 0.29 -9.06
CA VAL A 140 12.64 1.00 -10.34
C VAL A 140 11.31 0.79 -11.07
N PHE A 141 10.82 -0.44 -11.12
CA PHE A 141 9.53 -0.78 -11.72
C PHE A 141 8.36 -0.02 -11.07
N VAL A 142 8.29 -0.04 -9.76
CA VAL A 142 7.24 0.61 -8.97
C VAL A 142 7.29 2.14 -9.11
N VAL A 143 8.49 2.73 -9.03
CA VAL A 143 8.69 4.18 -9.12
C VAL A 143 8.27 4.69 -10.50
N LEU A 144 8.77 4.10 -11.57
CA LEU A 144 8.42 4.51 -12.93
C LEU A 144 6.92 4.33 -13.22
N LEU A 145 6.35 3.20 -12.79
CA LEU A 145 4.92 2.97 -12.95
C LEU A 145 4.08 4.03 -12.21
N HIS A 146 4.50 4.42 -11.01
CA HIS A 146 3.81 5.46 -10.25
C HIS A 146 3.87 6.82 -10.92
N PHE A 147 5.07 7.28 -11.31
CA PHE A 147 5.24 8.63 -11.85
C PHE A 147 4.61 8.80 -13.23
N ILE A 148 4.66 7.76 -14.09
CA ILE A 148 4.12 7.85 -15.42
C ILE A 148 2.61 7.55 -15.45
N ALA A 149 2.15 6.53 -14.70
CA ALA A 149 0.74 6.14 -14.66
C ALA A 149 -0.08 6.92 -13.65
N GLY A 150 0.53 7.41 -12.55
CA GLY A 150 -0.17 8.06 -11.44
C GLY A 150 -0.85 9.37 -11.84
N ASN A 151 -0.31 10.08 -12.84
CA ASN A 151 -0.81 11.37 -13.31
C ASN A 151 -1.63 11.26 -14.61
N SER A 152 -1.97 10.05 -15.05
CA SER A 152 -2.61 9.81 -16.36
C SER A 152 -4.09 9.53 -16.26
N ASN A 153 -4.86 10.28 -17.04
CA ASN A 153 -6.29 10.02 -17.25
C ASN A 153 -6.57 9.10 -18.46
N GLY A 154 -5.55 8.84 -19.31
CA GLY A 154 -5.67 8.06 -20.53
C GLY A 154 -5.16 6.62 -20.39
N ILE A 155 -5.86 5.65 -21.06
CA ILE A 155 -5.43 4.26 -21.06
C ILE A 155 -4.08 4.09 -21.78
N GLY A 156 -3.84 4.85 -22.85
CA GLY A 156 -2.59 4.81 -23.60
C GLY A 156 -1.37 5.19 -22.76
N GLN A 157 -1.49 6.20 -21.89
CA GLN A 157 -0.41 6.62 -21.01
C GLN A 157 -0.12 5.56 -19.92
N ARG A 158 -1.15 4.86 -19.43
CA ARG A 158 -0.97 3.74 -18.48
C ARG A 158 -0.27 2.56 -19.14
N VAL A 159 -0.60 2.27 -20.40
CA VAL A 159 0.08 1.23 -21.18
C VAL A 159 1.54 1.63 -21.43
N ALA A 160 1.80 2.88 -21.82
CA ALA A 160 3.17 3.38 -21.99
C ALA A 160 3.97 3.31 -20.68
N ALA A 161 3.38 3.71 -19.54
CA ALA A 161 3.99 3.61 -18.23
C ALA A 161 4.41 2.17 -17.89
N TRP A 162 3.52 1.22 -18.14
CA TRP A 162 3.79 -0.20 -17.92
C TRP A 162 4.94 -0.70 -18.79
N LEU A 163 4.94 -0.40 -20.08
CA LEU A 163 6.00 -0.83 -21.00
C LEU A 163 7.36 -0.24 -20.61
N VAL A 164 7.41 1.06 -20.31
CA VAL A 164 8.65 1.74 -19.89
C VAL A 164 9.14 1.16 -18.55
N ALA A 165 8.26 0.95 -17.58
CA ALA A 165 8.62 0.37 -16.28
C ALA A 165 9.14 -1.07 -16.41
N ALA A 166 8.54 -1.89 -17.28
CA ALA A 166 8.96 -3.26 -17.53
C ALA A 166 10.36 -3.32 -18.19
N VAL A 167 10.59 -2.48 -19.21
CA VAL A 167 11.91 -2.38 -19.85
C VAL A 167 12.96 -1.86 -18.89
N ALA A 168 12.67 -0.82 -18.12
CA ALA A 168 13.62 -0.26 -17.15
C ALA A 168 13.99 -1.28 -16.08
N LYS A 169 13.02 -2.04 -15.55
CA LYS A 169 13.28 -3.14 -14.62
C LYS A 169 14.19 -4.19 -15.22
N PHE A 170 13.90 -4.62 -16.44
CA PHE A 170 14.72 -5.58 -17.16
C PHE A 170 16.16 -5.09 -17.31
N VAL A 171 16.35 -3.87 -17.81
CA VAL A 171 17.69 -3.26 -17.97
C VAL A 171 18.43 -3.20 -16.63
N THR A 172 17.76 -2.75 -15.58
CA THR A 172 18.35 -2.67 -14.24
C THR A 172 18.80 -4.05 -13.73
N LEU A 173 17.95 -5.07 -13.84
CA LEU A 173 18.29 -6.42 -13.41
C LEU A 173 19.38 -7.06 -14.28
N TYR A 174 19.34 -6.85 -15.59
CA TYR A 174 20.38 -7.31 -16.49
C TYR A 174 21.73 -6.71 -16.14
N LEU A 175 21.80 -5.40 -15.92
CA LEU A 175 23.05 -4.73 -15.54
C LEU A 175 23.56 -5.20 -14.17
N LEU A 176 22.70 -5.25 -13.16
CA LEU A 176 23.12 -5.61 -11.80
C LEU A 176 23.47 -7.09 -11.67
N VAL A 177 22.66 -8.00 -12.21
CA VAL A 177 22.89 -9.44 -12.03
C VAL A 177 23.86 -9.97 -13.08
N VAL A 178 23.62 -9.72 -14.38
CA VAL A 178 24.41 -10.33 -15.45
C VAL A 178 25.78 -9.66 -15.58
N LYS A 179 25.82 -8.31 -15.58
CA LYS A 179 27.10 -7.59 -15.79
C LYS A 179 27.91 -7.42 -14.50
N ILE A 180 27.27 -7.07 -13.39
CA ILE A 180 28.00 -6.81 -12.12
C ILE A 180 28.21 -8.11 -11.35
N ILE A 181 27.16 -8.85 -10.99
CA ILE A 181 27.30 -10.05 -10.14
C ILE A 181 28.00 -11.17 -10.91
N CYS A 182 27.53 -11.54 -12.11
CA CYS A 182 28.10 -12.64 -12.88
C CYS A 182 29.32 -12.27 -13.72
N GLY A 183 29.54 -10.97 -14.02
CA GLY A 183 30.71 -10.49 -14.72
C GLY A 183 31.83 -10.05 -13.75
N LEU A 184 31.69 -8.85 -13.17
CA LEU A 184 32.75 -8.21 -12.39
C LEU A 184 32.99 -8.89 -11.04
N ALA A 185 31.94 -9.28 -10.32
CA ALA A 185 32.02 -9.84 -8.98
C ALA A 185 32.06 -11.38 -8.92
N ALA A 186 32.05 -12.09 -10.05
CA ALA A 186 31.98 -13.55 -10.09
C ALA A 186 33.16 -14.20 -9.36
N ALA A 187 34.39 -13.78 -9.66
CA ALA A 187 35.60 -14.35 -9.08
C ALA A 187 35.65 -14.26 -7.54
N PRO A 188 35.49 -13.08 -6.92
CA PRO A 188 35.48 -12.97 -5.45
C PRO A 188 34.25 -13.67 -4.81
N LEU A 189 33.09 -13.71 -5.45
CA LEU A 189 31.91 -14.36 -4.93
C LEU A 189 32.03 -15.89 -4.93
N LEU A 190 32.67 -16.46 -5.94
CA LEU A 190 32.99 -17.88 -5.99
C LEU A 190 34.08 -18.25 -4.93
N ALA A 191 35.14 -17.46 -4.82
CA ALA A 191 36.19 -17.67 -3.84
C ALA A 191 35.69 -17.65 -2.39
N ASN A 192 34.74 -16.77 -2.09
CA ASN A 192 34.12 -16.68 -0.75
C ASN A 192 32.94 -17.64 -0.55
N GLY A 193 32.63 -18.53 -1.49
CA GLY A 193 31.52 -19.48 -1.41
C GLY A 193 30.13 -18.86 -1.43
N MET A 194 30.02 -17.55 -1.67
CA MET A 194 28.73 -16.84 -1.72
C MET A 194 27.95 -17.14 -3.01
N LEU A 195 28.64 -17.55 -4.08
CA LEU A 195 28.06 -17.98 -5.34
C LEU A 195 28.62 -19.36 -5.71
N LYS A 196 27.77 -20.25 -6.21
CA LYS A 196 28.15 -21.59 -6.68
C LYS A 196 28.25 -21.60 -8.19
N GLU A 197 29.18 -22.37 -8.76
CA GLU A 197 29.40 -22.53 -10.20
C GLU A 197 28.10 -22.81 -11.02
N PRO A 198 27.20 -23.74 -10.59
CA PRO A 198 25.96 -23.99 -11.32
C PRO A 198 25.07 -22.75 -11.39
N MET A 199 25.06 -21.93 -10.30
CA MET A 199 24.25 -20.71 -10.25
C MET A 199 24.84 -19.60 -11.12
N LEU A 200 26.16 -19.49 -11.21
CA LEU A 200 26.80 -18.54 -12.12
C LEU A 200 26.34 -18.71 -13.57
N LYS A 201 26.12 -19.97 -14.01
CA LYS A 201 25.61 -20.31 -15.34
C LYS A 201 24.08 -20.13 -15.47
N ALA A 202 23.33 -20.30 -14.37
CA ALA A 202 21.87 -20.19 -14.36
C ALA A 202 21.36 -18.74 -14.26
N LEU A 203 22.01 -17.89 -13.46
CA LEU A 203 21.57 -16.52 -13.20
C LEU A 203 21.40 -15.68 -14.49
N PRO A 204 22.33 -15.66 -15.45
CA PRO A 204 22.13 -14.88 -16.68
C PRO A 204 20.87 -15.29 -17.44
N LYS A 205 20.58 -16.62 -17.47
CA LYS A 205 19.36 -17.13 -18.14
C LYS A 205 18.09 -16.71 -17.40
N MET A 206 18.12 -16.67 -16.06
CA MET A 206 16.95 -16.30 -15.24
C MET A 206 16.68 -14.80 -15.23
N PHE A 207 17.73 -13.97 -15.31
CA PHE A 207 17.64 -12.51 -15.18
C PHE A 207 17.75 -11.75 -16.51
N ALA A 208 17.79 -12.45 -17.64
CA ALA A 208 17.69 -11.87 -18.99
C ALA A 208 16.21 -11.76 -19.45
N LEU A 209 15.89 -12.28 -20.61
CA LEU A 209 14.56 -12.21 -21.22
C LEU A 209 13.38 -12.63 -20.31
N PRO A 210 13.49 -13.65 -19.44
CA PRO A 210 12.37 -14.02 -18.57
C PRO A 210 11.90 -12.89 -17.66
N GLN A 211 12.80 -12.00 -17.23
CA GLN A 211 12.40 -10.84 -16.40
C GLN A 211 11.57 -9.81 -17.15
N LEU A 212 11.87 -9.59 -18.42
CA LEU A 212 11.06 -8.72 -19.28
C LEU A 212 9.67 -9.33 -19.50
N ILE A 213 9.62 -10.61 -19.86
CA ILE A 213 8.35 -11.32 -20.10
C ILE A 213 7.47 -11.31 -18.85
N THR A 214 8.03 -11.60 -17.68
CA THR A 214 7.26 -11.60 -16.43
C THR A 214 6.77 -10.20 -16.03
N ALA A 215 7.57 -9.15 -16.28
CA ALA A 215 7.17 -7.79 -16.04
C ALA A 215 6.04 -7.32 -16.98
N LEU A 216 6.09 -7.75 -18.23
CA LEU A 216 5.05 -7.48 -19.22
C LEU A 216 3.75 -8.21 -18.86
N ILE A 217 3.80 -9.51 -18.59
CA ILE A 217 2.61 -10.29 -18.21
C ILE A 217 2.01 -9.74 -16.91
N GLY A 218 2.82 -9.60 -15.86
CA GLY A 218 2.34 -9.16 -14.56
C GLY A 218 1.78 -7.74 -14.56
N GLY A 219 2.45 -6.80 -15.23
CA GLY A 219 1.96 -5.43 -15.38
C GLY A 219 0.69 -5.35 -16.24
N GLY A 220 0.59 -6.15 -17.31
CA GLY A 220 -0.62 -6.28 -18.11
C GLY A 220 -1.82 -6.79 -17.30
N ILE A 221 -1.64 -7.83 -16.50
CA ILE A 221 -2.65 -8.33 -15.56
C ILE A 221 -3.08 -7.22 -14.59
N ALA A 222 -2.13 -6.47 -14.05
CA ALA A 222 -2.45 -5.37 -13.13
C ALA A 222 -3.29 -4.27 -13.80
N LEU A 223 -3.00 -3.92 -15.06
CA LEU A 223 -3.79 -2.92 -15.80
C LEU A 223 -5.25 -3.34 -16.00
N LEU A 224 -5.52 -4.64 -16.11
CA LEU A 224 -6.88 -5.18 -16.22
C LEU A 224 -7.58 -5.22 -14.86
N ILE A 225 -6.86 -5.60 -13.81
CA ILE A 225 -7.43 -5.79 -12.45
C ILE A 225 -7.65 -4.46 -11.72
N VAL A 226 -6.75 -3.48 -11.84
CA VAL A 226 -6.81 -2.22 -11.09
C VAL A 226 -8.11 -1.43 -11.29
N PRO A 227 -8.67 -1.27 -12.51
CA PRO A 227 -9.95 -0.58 -12.68
C PRO A 227 -11.10 -1.27 -11.96
N VAL A 228 -11.13 -2.62 -11.98
CA VAL A 228 -12.15 -3.43 -11.29
C VAL A 228 -12.04 -3.25 -9.79
N LEU A 229 -10.83 -3.34 -9.25
CA LEU A 229 -10.58 -3.15 -7.81
C LEU A 229 -10.89 -1.72 -7.35
N ARG A 230 -10.58 -0.69 -8.16
CA ARG A 230 -10.96 0.70 -7.84
C ARG A 230 -12.47 0.87 -7.72
N LYS A 231 -13.24 0.26 -8.64
CA LYS A 231 -14.71 0.26 -8.55
C LYS A 231 -15.21 -0.45 -7.29
N ALA A 232 -14.65 -1.61 -6.97
CA ALA A 232 -15.05 -2.40 -5.80
C ALA A 232 -14.71 -1.72 -4.47
N LEU A 233 -13.60 -0.98 -4.42
CA LEU A 233 -13.14 -0.27 -3.23
C LEU A 233 -13.68 1.17 -3.11
N HIS A 234 -14.55 1.61 -4.04
CA HIS A 234 -15.03 2.99 -4.12
C HIS A 234 -13.89 4.04 -4.06
N LYS A 235 -12.78 3.74 -4.73
CA LYS A 235 -11.58 4.60 -4.81
C LYS A 235 -11.48 5.32 -6.15
#